data_ed380f30d667035e129c31bcd2c2c065
#
_entry.id   ed380f30d667035e129c31bcd2c2c065
#
_cell.length_a   1.000
_cell.length_b   1.000
_cell.length_c   1.000
_cell.angle_alpha   90.00
_cell.angle_beta   90.00
_cell.angle_gamma   90.00
#
_symmetry.space_group_name_H-M   'P 1'
#
loop_
_entity.id
_entity.type
_entity.pdbx_description
1 polymer ?
#
loop_
_entity_poly.entity_id
_entity_poly.type
_entity_poly.pdbx_seq_one_letter_code
_entity_poly.pdbx_strand_id
1 'polypeptide(L)'
;MASTGICAYCGAPVSSASLKCPHCGAANPLYVVPVRSAPMAPRTVTELQEYCAVKGLPLARLRYFIDQDYRQPRAFGIYRDGDDFVVYKNKADGSRFVRYRGPDEEKAVGELFEKLLDSCRRAGL
;
A
#
# COMPACT_ATOMS: atom_id res chain seq x y z
N MET A 1 20.90 -1.87 8.66
CA MET A 1 21.93 -2.94 8.63
C MET A 1 21.51 -4.06 9.55
N ALA A 2 21.68 -5.31 9.10
CA ALA A 2 21.43 -6.45 9.96
C ALA A 2 22.53 -6.54 11.04
N SER A 3 22.13 -6.74 12.29
CA SER A 3 23.06 -6.97 13.39
C SER A 3 23.54 -8.42 13.36
N THR A 4 24.82 -8.63 13.61
CA THR A 4 25.39 -9.97 13.73
C THR A 4 25.48 -10.33 15.21
N GLY A 5 24.96 -11.50 15.58
CA GLY A 5 25.04 -12.05 16.92
C GLY A 5 25.61 -13.46 16.91
N ILE A 6 25.48 -14.14 18.02
CA ILE A 6 25.95 -15.52 18.18
C ILE A 6 24.76 -16.43 18.41
N CYS A 7 24.70 -17.54 17.67
CA CYS A 7 23.68 -18.56 17.85
C CYS A 7 23.72 -19.13 19.27
N ALA A 8 22.58 -19.12 19.95
CA ALA A 8 22.46 -19.65 21.31
C ALA A 8 22.65 -21.17 21.40
N TYR A 9 22.59 -21.88 20.29
CA TYR A 9 22.65 -23.34 20.25
C TYR A 9 24.05 -23.87 19.84
N CYS A 10 24.67 -23.27 18.85
CA CYS A 10 25.97 -23.74 18.34
C CYS A 10 27.12 -22.74 18.50
N GLY A 11 26.83 -21.52 18.91
CA GLY A 11 27.85 -20.48 19.10
C GLY A 11 28.41 -19.88 17.80
N ALA A 12 27.83 -20.23 16.64
CA ALA A 12 28.28 -19.68 15.37
C ALA A 12 27.69 -18.28 15.16
N PRO A 13 28.40 -17.40 14.43
CA PRO A 13 27.85 -16.07 14.13
C PRO A 13 26.63 -16.19 13.22
N VAL A 14 25.54 -15.47 13.59
CA VAL A 14 24.32 -15.43 12.82
C VAL A 14 23.87 -13.99 12.63
N SER A 15 23.25 -13.72 11.49
CA SER A 15 22.67 -12.42 11.21
C SER A 15 21.25 -12.36 11.77
N SER A 16 20.85 -11.20 12.30
CA SER A 16 19.46 -10.95 12.72
C SER A 16 18.46 -11.00 11.55
N ALA A 17 18.95 -10.97 10.31
CA ALA A 17 18.13 -11.12 9.11
C ALA A 17 17.88 -12.59 8.73
N SER A 18 18.54 -13.54 9.39
CA SER A 18 18.39 -14.97 9.11
C SER A 18 17.34 -15.61 10.01
N LEU A 19 16.35 -16.24 9.41
CA LEU A 19 15.28 -16.94 10.15
C LEU A 19 15.83 -18.13 10.95
N LYS A 20 16.81 -18.82 10.39
CA LYS A 20 17.47 -19.98 11.00
C LYS A 20 18.96 -19.81 10.97
N CYS A 21 19.64 -20.40 11.96
CA CYS A 21 21.10 -20.46 11.94
C CYS A 21 21.55 -21.31 10.73
N PRO A 22 22.40 -20.76 9.83
CA PRO A 22 22.88 -21.53 8.68
C PRO A 22 23.84 -22.65 9.05
N HIS A 23 24.37 -22.64 10.27
CA HIS A 23 25.34 -23.62 10.74
C HIS A 23 24.69 -24.84 11.37
N CYS A 24 23.72 -24.65 12.26
CA CYS A 24 23.04 -25.75 12.95
C CYS A 24 21.59 -25.95 12.57
N GLY A 25 20.99 -25.04 11.82
CA GLY A 25 19.61 -25.13 11.39
C GLY A 25 18.56 -24.84 12.48
N ALA A 26 18.98 -24.46 13.68
CA ALA A 26 18.05 -24.10 14.75
C ALA A 26 17.40 -22.74 14.48
N ALA A 27 16.21 -22.53 15.05
CA ALA A 27 15.55 -21.24 14.96
C ALA A 27 16.44 -20.14 15.56
N ASN A 28 16.60 -19.05 14.83
CA ASN A 28 17.44 -17.94 15.26
C ASN A 28 16.68 -17.05 16.25
N PRO A 29 17.02 -17.04 17.55
CA PRO A 29 16.35 -16.19 18.52
C PRO A 29 16.64 -14.71 18.34
N LEU A 30 17.68 -14.36 17.57
CA LEU A 30 18.02 -12.98 17.23
C LEU A 30 17.29 -12.48 15.99
N TYR A 31 16.51 -13.35 15.34
CA TYR A 31 15.74 -12.95 14.17
C TYR A 31 14.70 -11.92 14.56
N VAL A 32 14.84 -10.75 13.97
CA VAL A 32 13.85 -9.69 14.08
C VAL A 32 13.02 -9.73 12.80
N VAL A 33 11.72 -10.00 12.94
CA VAL A 33 10.81 -9.87 11.81
C VAL A 33 10.95 -8.43 11.32
N PRO A 34 11.28 -8.19 10.03
CA PRO A 34 11.35 -6.83 9.55
C PRO A 34 10.00 -6.17 9.78
N VAL A 35 9.95 -5.31 10.79
CA VAL A 35 8.79 -4.48 11.02
C VAL A 35 8.77 -3.53 9.82
N ARG A 36 7.75 -3.64 9.02
CA ARG A 36 7.50 -2.68 7.96
C ARG A 36 7.15 -1.36 8.64
N SER A 37 8.16 -0.58 8.93
CA SER A 37 8.00 0.73 9.56
C SER A 37 7.35 1.75 8.64
N ALA A 38 7.41 1.51 7.33
CA ALA A 38 6.63 2.25 6.36
C ALA A 38 5.62 1.29 5.74
N PRO A 39 4.33 1.64 5.69
CA PRO A 39 3.39 0.83 4.93
C PRO A 39 3.90 0.76 3.50
N MET A 40 4.05 -0.45 2.98
CA MET A 40 4.32 -0.62 1.57
C MET A 40 3.19 0.01 0.78
N ALA A 41 3.53 0.63 -0.35
CA ALA A 41 2.51 1.11 -1.26
C ALA A 41 1.50 -0.02 -1.54
N PRO A 42 0.21 0.24 -1.40
CA PRO A 42 -0.79 -0.80 -1.66
C PRO A 42 -0.73 -1.22 -3.12
N ARG A 43 -0.92 -2.51 -3.36
CA ARG A 43 -0.89 -3.10 -4.71
C ARG A 43 -2.25 -3.56 -5.19
N THR A 44 -3.20 -3.69 -4.28
CA THR A 44 -4.57 -4.10 -4.59
C THR A 44 -5.56 -3.12 -4.01
N VAL A 45 -6.78 -3.15 -4.52
CA VAL A 45 -7.88 -2.32 -4.00
C VAL A 45 -8.12 -2.61 -2.52
N THR A 46 -8.07 -3.88 -2.13
CA THR A 46 -8.23 -4.27 -0.71
C THR A 46 -7.11 -3.70 0.16
N GLU A 47 -5.85 -3.81 -0.30
CA GLU A 47 -4.72 -3.23 0.43
C GLU A 47 -4.83 -1.70 0.54
N LEU A 48 -5.33 -1.04 -0.50
CA LEU A 48 -5.55 0.40 -0.48
C LEU A 48 -6.62 0.77 0.56
N GLN A 49 -7.71 0.03 0.63
CA GLN A 49 -8.75 0.23 1.64
C GLN A 49 -8.20 0.03 3.06
N GLU A 50 -7.42 -1.02 3.28
CA GLU A 50 -6.78 -1.30 4.56
C GLU A 50 -5.79 -0.20 4.94
N TYR A 51 -4.98 0.26 4.00
CA TYR A 51 -4.05 1.37 4.22
C TYR A 51 -4.78 2.61 4.72
N CYS A 52 -5.86 2.99 4.04
CA CYS A 52 -6.64 4.16 4.41
C CYS A 52 -7.29 4.00 5.79
N ALA A 53 -7.79 2.82 6.11
CA ALA A 53 -8.38 2.52 7.40
C ALA A 53 -7.36 2.59 8.54
N VAL A 54 -6.18 1.99 8.36
CA VAL A 54 -5.09 2.00 9.35
C VAL A 54 -4.59 3.41 9.60
N LYS A 55 -4.46 4.22 8.56
CA LYS A 55 -4.01 5.61 8.66
C LYS A 55 -5.11 6.56 9.12
N GLY A 56 -6.36 6.11 9.17
CA GLY A 56 -7.48 6.96 9.52
C GLY A 56 -7.73 8.09 8.53
N LEU A 57 -7.48 7.86 7.25
CA LEU A 57 -7.63 8.89 6.22
C LEU A 57 -9.11 9.21 5.99
N PRO A 58 -9.47 10.51 5.99
CA PRO A 58 -10.86 10.92 5.77
C PRO A 58 -11.20 10.90 4.27
N LEU A 59 -11.43 9.72 3.69
CA LEU A 59 -11.68 9.55 2.26
C LEU A 59 -12.88 10.35 1.77
N ALA A 60 -13.97 10.39 2.54
CA ALA A 60 -15.16 11.14 2.18
C ALA A 60 -14.84 12.66 2.09
N ARG A 61 -14.05 13.17 3.01
CA ARG A 61 -13.62 14.57 3.03
C ARG A 61 -12.68 14.89 1.87
N LEU A 62 -11.77 13.97 1.57
CA LEU A 62 -10.84 14.09 0.44
C LEU A 62 -11.51 13.77 -0.89
N ARG A 63 -12.73 13.22 -0.86
CA ARG A 63 -13.53 12.82 -2.01
C ARG A 63 -12.85 11.75 -2.85
N TYR A 64 -12.34 10.72 -2.17
CA TYR A 64 -11.79 9.50 -2.77
C TYR A 64 -12.75 8.34 -2.54
N PHE A 65 -13.09 7.63 -3.59
CA PHE A 65 -14.06 6.54 -3.59
C PHE A 65 -13.38 5.28 -4.12
N ILE A 66 -13.12 4.33 -3.24
CA ILE A 66 -12.41 3.10 -3.55
C ILE A 66 -13.44 2.00 -3.81
N ASP A 67 -13.25 1.29 -4.93
CA ASP A 67 -14.14 0.22 -5.39
C ASP A 67 -15.57 0.73 -5.65
N GLN A 68 -15.69 1.95 -6.15
CA GLN A 68 -16.96 2.61 -6.38
C GLN A 68 -16.89 3.51 -7.62
N ASP A 69 -17.93 3.43 -8.47
CA ASP A 69 -18.09 4.32 -9.61
C ASP A 69 -18.92 5.55 -9.19
N TYR A 70 -18.24 6.50 -8.58
CA TYR A 70 -18.86 7.74 -8.09
C TYR A 70 -18.93 8.76 -9.21
N ARG A 71 -20.10 9.34 -9.44
CA ARG A 71 -20.35 10.18 -10.62
C ARG A 71 -20.56 11.66 -10.32
N GLN A 72 -20.42 12.07 -9.09
CA GLN A 72 -20.56 13.49 -8.73
C GLN A 72 -19.26 14.26 -9.03
N PRO A 73 -19.34 15.58 -9.28
CA PRO A 73 -18.15 16.38 -9.53
C PRO A 73 -17.13 16.39 -8.38
N ARG A 74 -15.89 16.70 -8.71
CA ARG A 74 -14.78 16.87 -7.75
C ARG A 74 -14.55 15.62 -6.91
N ALA A 75 -14.32 14.50 -7.58
CA ALA A 75 -14.02 13.24 -6.91
C ALA A 75 -12.93 12.48 -7.64
N PHE A 76 -12.26 11.61 -6.91
CA PHE A 76 -11.32 10.63 -7.45
C PHE A 76 -11.81 9.25 -7.06
N GLY A 77 -11.50 8.25 -7.86
CA GLY A 77 -11.88 6.90 -7.50
C GLY A 77 -11.25 5.84 -8.36
N ILE A 78 -11.49 4.61 -7.95
CA ILE A 78 -11.12 3.40 -8.67
C ILE A 78 -12.29 2.43 -8.60
N TYR A 79 -12.61 1.80 -9.73
CA TYR A 79 -13.60 0.73 -9.77
C TYR A 79 -13.19 -0.31 -10.80
N ARG A 80 -13.84 -1.45 -10.74
CA ARG A 80 -13.60 -2.53 -11.69
C ARG A 80 -14.70 -2.54 -12.75
N ASP A 81 -14.30 -2.53 -14.01
CA ASP A 81 -15.18 -2.64 -15.17
C ASP A 81 -14.82 -3.91 -15.94
N GLY A 82 -15.57 -4.99 -15.71
CA GLY A 82 -15.23 -6.31 -16.25
C GLY A 82 -13.89 -6.79 -15.72
N ASP A 83 -12.92 -6.99 -16.62
CA ASP A 83 -11.56 -7.40 -16.27
C ASP A 83 -10.60 -6.22 -16.11
N ASP A 84 -11.08 -4.99 -16.34
CA ASP A 84 -10.26 -3.79 -16.25
C ASP A 84 -10.49 -3.05 -14.95
N PHE A 85 -9.43 -2.41 -14.47
CA PHE A 85 -9.50 -1.44 -13.39
C PHE A 85 -9.49 -0.04 -13.97
N VAL A 86 -10.39 0.81 -13.49
CA VAL A 86 -10.54 2.18 -13.99
C VAL A 86 -10.27 3.15 -12.85
N VAL A 87 -9.27 4.01 -13.04
CA VAL A 87 -8.97 5.11 -12.13
C VAL A 87 -9.46 6.39 -12.79
N TYR A 88 -10.31 7.12 -12.10
CA TYR A 88 -10.96 8.29 -12.66
C TYR A 88 -10.83 9.52 -11.77
N LYS A 89 -10.95 10.66 -12.41
CA LYS A 89 -11.09 11.97 -11.75
C LYS A 89 -12.33 12.64 -12.32
N ASN A 90 -13.28 12.97 -11.46
CA ASN A 90 -14.42 13.77 -11.84
C ASN A 90 -14.07 15.25 -11.65
N LYS A 91 -14.14 16.02 -12.72
CA LYS A 91 -13.81 17.44 -12.71
C LYS A 91 -14.92 18.28 -12.08
N ALA A 92 -14.61 19.55 -11.80
CA ALA A 92 -15.58 20.47 -11.20
C ALA A 92 -16.85 20.68 -12.06
N ASP A 93 -16.74 20.50 -13.36
CA ASP A 93 -17.87 20.63 -14.31
C ASP A 93 -18.70 19.33 -14.43
N GLY A 94 -18.33 18.28 -13.71
CA GLY A 94 -18.98 16.98 -13.76
C GLY A 94 -18.41 16.04 -14.82
N SER A 95 -17.50 16.49 -15.68
CA SER A 95 -16.89 15.61 -16.68
C SER A 95 -15.88 14.68 -16.03
N ARG A 96 -15.71 13.49 -16.62
CA ARG A 96 -14.79 12.48 -16.12
C ARG A 96 -13.53 12.41 -16.94
N PHE A 97 -12.39 12.38 -16.26
CA PHE A 97 -11.11 12.07 -16.84
C PHE A 97 -10.65 10.70 -16.33
N VAL A 98 -10.43 9.75 -17.24
CA VAL A 98 -9.91 8.43 -16.90
C VAL A 98 -8.38 8.51 -16.88
N ARG A 99 -7.80 8.29 -15.70
CA ARG A 99 -6.35 8.34 -15.51
C ARG A 99 -5.67 7.04 -15.91
N TYR A 100 -6.34 5.93 -15.67
CA TYR A 100 -5.86 4.61 -16.03
C TYR A 100 -7.05 3.70 -16.32
N ARG A 101 -6.90 2.85 -17.32
CA ARG A 101 -7.84 1.77 -17.63
C ARG A 101 -7.04 0.58 -18.16
N GLY A 102 -7.17 -0.55 -17.52
CA GLY A 102 -6.50 -1.78 -17.93
C GLY A 102 -6.59 -2.88 -16.89
N PRO A 103 -6.06 -4.08 -17.20
CA PRO A 103 -6.17 -5.25 -16.32
C PRO A 103 -5.18 -5.25 -15.14
N ASP A 104 -4.25 -4.30 -15.09
CA ASP A 104 -3.21 -4.23 -14.07
C ASP A 104 -3.70 -3.50 -12.82
N GLU A 105 -4.12 -4.28 -11.83
CA GLU A 105 -4.60 -3.73 -10.54
C GLU A 105 -3.53 -2.94 -9.81
N GLU A 106 -2.29 -3.44 -9.79
CA GLU A 106 -1.18 -2.76 -9.11
C GLU A 106 -0.93 -1.38 -9.70
N LYS A 107 -0.96 -1.27 -11.01
CA LYS A 107 -0.75 -0.01 -11.70
C LYS A 107 -1.91 0.96 -11.47
N ALA A 108 -3.13 0.47 -11.51
CA ALA A 108 -4.33 1.27 -11.24
C ALA A 108 -4.32 1.80 -9.80
N VAL A 109 -4.06 0.94 -8.84
CA VAL A 109 -3.97 1.31 -7.43
C VAL A 109 -2.84 2.32 -7.19
N GLY A 110 -1.69 2.13 -7.83
CA GLY A 110 -0.56 3.05 -7.73
C GLY A 110 -0.90 4.45 -8.23
N GLU A 111 -1.62 4.55 -9.33
CA GLU A 111 -2.07 5.85 -9.86
C GLU A 111 -2.97 6.60 -8.87
N LEU A 112 -3.94 5.91 -8.30
CA LEU A 112 -4.83 6.53 -7.32
C LEU A 112 -4.09 6.86 -6.02
N PHE A 113 -3.22 5.96 -5.57
CA PHE A 113 -2.46 6.13 -4.34
C PHE A 113 -1.56 7.36 -4.38
N GLU A 114 -0.87 7.61 -5.49
CA GLU A 114 -0.06 8.82 -5.66
C GLU A 114 -0.88 10.09 -5.51
N LYS A 115 -2.08 10.11 -6.10
CA LYS A 115 -2.99 11.24 -5.98
C LYS A 115 -3.52 11.39 -4.56
N LEU A 116 -3.80 10.30 -3.90
CA LEU A 116 -4.24 10.31 -2.50
C LEU A 116 -3.17 10.91 -1.59
N LEU A 117 -1.91 10.50 -1.76
CA LEU A 117 -0.80 11.04 -0.98
C LEU A 117 -0.62 12.55 -1.23
N ASP A 118 -0.74 12.99 -2.47
CA ASP A 118 -0.66 14.41 -2.82
C ASP A 118 -1.78 15.20 -2.14
N SER A 119 -3.00 14.69 -2.17
CA SER A 119 -4.14 15.31 -1.51
C SER A 119 -3.98 15.36 0.01
N CYS A 120 -3.43 14.30 0.61
CA CYS A 120 -3.13 14.27 2.04
C CYS A 120 -2.11 15.35 2.42
N ARG A 121 -1.05 15.51 1.64
CA ARG A 121 -0.05 16.56 1.87
C ARG A 121 -0.66 17.96 1.80
N ARG A 122 -1.51 18.22 0.82
CA ARG A 122 -2.21 19.50 0.67
C ARG A 122 -3.17 19.77 1.82
N ALA A 123 -3.78 18.73 2.38
CA ALA A 123 -4.71 18.84 3.50
C ALA A 123 -4.00 18.87 4.87
N GLY A 124 -2.68 18.73 4.92
CA GLY A 124 -1.92 18.70 6.16
C GLY A 124 -2.02 17.37 6.93
N LEU A 125 -2.29 16.30 6.22
CA LEU A 125 -2.46 14.96 6.82
C LEU A 125 -1.17 14.13 6.80
#